data_08222da6aa5b816ac3e41348cd97c567
#
_entry.id   08222da6aa5b816ac3e41348cd97c567
#
_cell.length_a   1.000
_cell.length_b   1.000
_cell.length_c   1.000
_cell.angle_alpha   90.00
_cell.angle_beta   90.00
_cell.angle_gamma   90.00
#
_symmetry.space_group_name_H-M   'P 1'
#
loop_
_entity.id
_entity.type
_entity.pdbx_description
1 polymer ?
#
loop_
_entity_poly.entity_id
_entity_poly.type
_entity_poly.pdbx_seq_one_letter_code
_entity_poly.pdbx_strand_id
1 'polypeptide(L)'
;MQKFKSVEELVNQLRPNKPVYCIRKKSILSASKFFQKNFPGKILYAVKTNPHPEVIKTLLKSGINQFDVASVEEIKAVRKFNQVSKCSFMHTIKSREDISEAYFKLSLIHI
;
A
#
# COMPACT_ATOMS: atom_id res chain seq x y z
N MET A 1 3.79 16.38 5.71
CA MET A 1 3.67 16.36 4.22
C MET A 1 2.91 17.61 3.79
N GLN A 2 3.53 18.42 2.94
CA GLN A 2 2.90 19.65 2.41
C GLN A 2 1.74 19.28 1.46
N LYS A 3 0.72 20.13 1.42
CA LYS A 3 -0.47 19.96 0.58
C LYS A 3 -0.57 21.11 -0.39
N PHE A 4 -0.83 20.79 -1.65
CA PHE A 4 -1.04 21.74 -2.73
C PHE A 4 -2.36 21.43 -3.43
N LYS A 5 -3.03 22.43 -3.96
CA LYS A 5 -4.29 22.27 -4.69
C LYS A 5 -4.05 21.73 -6.10
N SER A 6 -2.93 22.11 -6.71
CA SER A 6 -2.55 21.67 -8.05
C SER A 6 -1.03 21.52 -8.20
N VAL A 7 -0.59 20.93 -9.32
CA VAL A 7 0.83 20.83 -9.67
C VAL A 7 1.41 22.20 -9.95
N GLU A 8 0.65 23.07 -10.58
CA GLU A 8 1.05 24.46 -10.88
C GLU A 8 1.34 25.24 -9.59
N GLU A 9 0.46 25.10 -8.58
CA GLU A 9 0.68 25.72 -7.27
C GLU A 9 1.96 25.19 -6.62
N LEU A 10 2.20 23.87 -6.66
CA LEU A 10 3.42 23.27 -6.15
C LEU A 10 4.66 23.83 -6.83
N VAL A 11 4.66 23.88 -8.17
CA VAL A 11 5.79 24.39 -8.95
C VAL A 11 6.06 25.86 -8.64
N ASN A 12 5.02 26.68 -8.56
CA ASN A 12 5.14 28.11 -8.29
C ASN A 12 5.66 28.41 -6.89
N GLN A 13 5.24 27.62 -5.89
CA GLN A 13 5.65 27.83 -4.50
C GLN A 13 7.02 27.22 -4.18
N LEU A 14 7.30 25.98 -4.62
CA LEU A 14 8.53 25.28 -4.27
C LEU A 14 9.67 25.55 -5.26
N ARG A 15 9.35 25.88 -6.53
CA ARG A 15 10.36 25.98 -7.63
C ARG A 15 11.41 24.87 -7.55
N PRO A 16 11.00 23.59 -7.56
CA PRO A 16 11.88 22.50 -7.27
C PRO A 16 12.93 22.33 -8.37
N ASN A 17 14.18 22.13 -7.97
CA ASN A 17 15.30 21.81 -8.86
C ASN A 17 15.58 20.29 -8.95
N LYS A 18 14.75 19.48 -8.31
CA LYS A 18 14.81 18.00 -8.29
C LYS A 18 13.42 17.42 -8.49
N PRO A 19 13.31 16.17 -8.96
CA PRO A 19 12.01 15.49 -9.06
C PRO A 19 11.27 15.47 -7.72
N VAL A 20 9.96 15.72 -7.78
CA VAL A 20 9.08 15.73 -6.61
C VAL A 20 8.03 14.63 -6.75
N TYR A 21 7.87 13.85 -5.70
CA TYR A 21 6.85 12.80 -5.62
C TYR A 21 5.51 13.40 -5.19
N CYS A 22 4.50 13.27 -6.05
CA CYS A 22 3.16 13.78 -5.79
C CYS A 22 2.18 12.63 -5.56
N ILE A 23 1.52 12.59 -4.40
CA ILE A 23 0.50 11.60 -4.08
C ILE A 23 -0.88 12.25 -4.18
N ARG A 24 -1.71 11.75 -5.09
CA ARG A 24 -3.10 12.19 -5.29
C ARG A 24 -4.07 11.23 -4.61
N LYS A 25 -4.42 11.51 -3.35
CA LYS A 25 -5.32 10.64 -2.55
C LYS A 25 -6.68 10.43 -3.21
N LYS A 26 -7.25 11.47 -3.85
CA LYS A 26 -8.53 11.37 -4.55
C LYS A 26 -8.48 10.33 -5.69
N SER A 27 -7.38 10.28 -6.45
CA SER A 27 -7.21 9.30 -7.53
C SER A 27 -7.11 7.87 -7.00
N ILE A 28 -6.39 7.68 -5.89
CA ILE A 28 -6.29 6.37 -5.21
C ILE A 28 -7.68 5.91 -4.74
N LEU A 29 -8.44 6.80 -4.09
CA LEU A 29 -9.80 6.50 -3.62
C LEU A 29 -10.75 6.18 -4.77
N SER A 30 -10.70 6.93 -5.87
CA SER A 30 -11.53 6.70 -7.04
C SER A 30 -11.21 5.36 -7.70
N ALA A 31 -9.93 5.04 -7.89
CA ALA A 31 -9.49 3.75 -8.43
C ALA A 31 -9.93 2.59 -7.52
N SER A 32 -9.72 2.71 -6.21
CA SER A 32 -10.14 1.71 -5.24
C SER A 32 -11.65 1.43 -5.31
N LYS A 33 -12.46 2.49 -5.30
CA LYS A 33 -13.93 2.38 -5.41
C LYS A 33 -14.37 1.75 -6.74
N PHE A 34 -13.71 2.13 -7.84
CA PHE A 34 -13.99 1.55 -9.15
C PHE A 34 -13.78 0.04 -9.16
N PHE A 35 -12.63 -0.44 -8.65
CA PHE A 35 -12.36 -1.87 -8.57
C PHE A 35 -13.32 -2.60 -7.64
N GLN A 36 -13.61 -2.06 -6.46
CA GLN A 36 -14.54 -2.66 -5.50
C GLN A 36 -15.96 -2.79 -6.08
N LYS A 37 -16.39 -1.85 -6.93
CA LYS A 37 -17.71 -1.86 -7.56
C LYS A 37 -17.80 -2.82 -8.75
N ASN A 38 -16.74 -2.91 -9.55
CA ASN A 38 -16.81 -3.56 -10.87
C ASN A 38 -16.12 -4.92 -10.92
N PHE A 39 -15.22 -5.24 -10.00
CA PHE A 39 -14.53 -6.52 -9.96
C PHE A 39 -15.26 -7.51 -9.04
N PRO A 40 -15.75 -8.65 -9.57
CA PRO A 40 -16.56 -9.62 -8.80
C PRO A 40 -15.68 -10.58 -7.97
N GLY A 41 -14.63 -10.07 -7.33
CA GLY A 41 -13.69 -10.87 -6.57
C GLY A 41 -13.05 -10.09 -5.42
N LYS A 42 -12.14 -10.73 -4.71
CA LYS A 42 -11.35 -10.09 -3.65
C LYS A 42 -10.23 -9.27 -4.27
N ILE A 43 -10.03 -8.07 -3.76
CA ILE A 43 -9.00 -7.16 -4.22
C ILE A 43 -7.84 -7.22 -3.25
N LEU A 44 -6.66 -7.59 -3.76
CA LEU A 44 -5.41 -7.55 -3.03
C LEU A 44 -4.54 -6.45 -3.64
N TYR A 45 -4.09 -5.51 -2.82
CA TYR A 45 -3.16 -4.49 -3.28
C TYR A 45 -1.72 -5.01 -3.22
N ALA A 46 -1.02 -5.00 -4.34
CA ALA A 46 0.39 -5.37 -4.41
C ALA A 46 1.27 -4.23 -3.84
N VAL A 47 1.80 -4.43 -2.64
CA VAL A 47 2.53 -3.39 -1.89
C VAL A 47 3.77 -2.92 -2.63
N LYS A 48 4.47 -3.81 -3.35
CA LYS A 48 5.63 -3.49 -4.19
C LYS A 48 5.37 -2.38 -5.22
N THR A 49 4.12 -2.18 -5.65
CA THR A 49 3.74 -1.15 -6.61
C THR A 49 3.97 0.25 -6.06
N ASN A 50 3.56 0.50 -4.83
CA ASN A 50 3.87 1.71 -4.10
C ASN A 50 3.71 1.48 -2.58
N PRO A 51 4.80 1.24 -1.85
CA PRO A 51 4.78 0.96 -0.42
C PRO A 51 4.64 2.22 0.44
N HIS A 52 4.44 3.40 -0.15
CA HIS A 52 4.39 4.65 0.60
C HIS A 52 3.27 4.64 1.66
N PRO A 53 3.55 5.04 2.91
CA PRO A 53 2.59 4.99 4.02
C PRO A 53 1.25 5.66 3.72
N GLU A 54 1.26 6.79 3.02
CA GLU A 54 0.03 7.51 2.67
C GLU A 54 -0.83 6.78 1.63
N VAL A 55 -0.22 5.97 0.75
CA VAL A 55 -0.94 5.10 -0.18
C VAL A 55 -1.64 3.99 0.60
N ILE A 56 -0.90 3.27 1.45
CA ILE A 56 -1.45 2.18 2.27
C ILE A 56 -2.58 2.69 3.17
N LYS A 57 -2.38 3.80 3.87
CA LYS A 57 -3.43 4.43 4.70
C LYS A 57 -4.68 4.80 3.89
N THR A 58 -4.49 5.33 2.68
CA THR A 58 -5.61 5.74 1.83
C THR A 58 -6.40 4.53 1.33
N LEU A 59 -5.72 3.44 0.96
CA LEU A 59 -6.36 2.18 0.58
C LEU A 59 -7.14 1.56 1.73
N LEU A 60 -6.55 1.51 2.93
CA LEU A 60 -7.26 1.04 4.13
C LEU A 60 -8.53 1.84 4.41
N LYS A 61 -8.47 3.18 4.30
CA LYS A 61 -9.64 4.05 4.45
C LYS A 61 -10.71 3.81 3.38
N SER A 62 -10.31 3.35 2.18
CA SER A 62 -11.25 3.01 1.11
C SER A 62 -11.93 1.65 1.28
N GLY A 63 -11.51 0.85 2.27
CA GLY A 63 -12.03 -0.50 2.53
C GLY A 63 -11.19 -1.65 1.97
N ILE A 64 -10.07 -1.37 1.30
CA ILE A 64 -9.12 -2.42 0.90
C ILE A 64 -8.28 -2.79 2.12
N ASN A 65 -8.41 -4.04 2.57
CA ASN A 65 -7.74 -4.59 3.74
C ASN A 65 -6.97 -5.89 3.45
N GLN A 66 -6.79 -6.21 2.18
CA GLN A 66 -6.03 -7.37 1.73
C GLN A 66 -4.85 -6.91 0.86
N PHE A 67 -3.68 -7.45 1.12
CA PHE A 67 -2.43 -7.03 0.50
C PHE A 67 -1.64 -8.23 -0.01
N ASP A 68 -1.13 -8.11 -1.24
CA ASP A 68 -0.10 -9.00 -1.77
C ASP A 68 1.25 -8.42 -1.40
N VAL A 69 2.05 -9.21 -0.69
CA VAL A 69 3.34 -8.79 -0.14
C VAL A 69 4.46 -9.70 -0.64
N ALA A 70 5.61 -9.12 -0.91
CA ALA A 70 6.78 -9.80 -1.45
C ALA A 70 7.93 -9.93 -0.44
N SER A 71 7.83 -9.29 0.74
CA SER A 71 8.85 -9.34 1.78
C SER A 71 8.26 -9.19 3.18
N VAL A 72 9.04 -9.54 4.19
CA VAL A 72 8.69 -9.32 5.60
C VAL A 72 8.57 -7.82 5.91
N GLU A 73 9.40 -6.98 5.28
CA GLU A 73 9.35 -5.51 5.43
C GLU A 73 8.02 -4.95 4.93
N GLU A 74 7.49 -5.46 3.81
CA GLU A 74 6.17 -5.06 3.30
C GLU A 74 5.05 -5.47 4.25
N ILE A 75 5.15 -6.66 4.85
CA ILE A 75 4.20 -7.10 5.88
C ILE A 75 4.23 -6.14 7.08
N LYS A 76 5.43 -5.82 7.57
CA LYS A 76 5.61 -4.85 8.68
C LYS A 76 5.03 -3.49 8.34
N ALA A 77 5.25 -3.01 7.12
CA ALA A 77 4.72 -1.73 6.65
C ALA A 77 3.19 -1.67 6.66
N VAL A 78 2.51 -2.73 6.20
CA VAL A 78 1.05 -2.83 6.24
C VAL A 78 0.54 -2.92 7.68
N ARG A 79 1.14 -3.80 8.48
CA ARG A 79 0.73 -4.07 9.87
C ARG A 79 0.90 -2.88 10.79
N LYS A 80 1.83 -2.00 10.49
CA LYS A 80 2.00 -0.73 11.23
C LYS A 80 0.72 0.11 11.24
N PHE A 81 -0.11 0.02 10.21
CA PHE A 81 -1.32 0.82 10.08
C PHE A 81 -2.61 0.05 10.36
N ASN A 82 -2.60 -1.26 10.19
CA ASN A 82 -3.75 -2.10 10.50
C ASN A 82 -3.30 -3.54 10.79
N GLN A 83 -3.37 -3.93 12.06
CA GLN A 83 -2.96 -5.25 12.52
C GLN A 83 -3.86 -6.40 12.06
N VAL A 84 -5.11 -6.11 11.67
CA VAL A 84 -6.06 -7.11 11.18
C VAL A 84 -6.08 -7.26 9.65
N SER A 85 -5.29 -6.48 8.93
CA SER A 85 -5.15 -6.62 7.47
C SER A 85 -4.63 -8.00 7.11
N LYS A 86 -5.20 -8.61 6.07
CA LYS A 86 -4.72 -9.89 5.53
C LYS A 86 -3.56 -9.62 4.57
N CYS A 87 -2.43 -10.27 4.82
CA CYS A 87 -1.28 -10.25 3.92
C CYS A 87 -1.12 -11.63 3.28
N SER A 88 -1.07 -11.66 1.95
CA SER A 88 -0.73 -12.87 1.18
C SER A 88 0.72 -12.77 0.72
N PHE A 89 1.58 -13.59 1.28
CA PHE A 89 3.00 -13.62 0.93
C PHE A 89 3.21 -14.50 -0.29
N MET A 90 2.99 -13.95 -1.49
CA MET A 90 2.93 -14.72 -2.74
C MET A 90 4.24 -14.73 -3.54
N HIS A 91 5.30 -14.12 -3.04
CA HIS A 91 6.60 -14.18 -3.71
C HIS A 91 7.07 -15.64 -3.79
N THR A 92 7.53 -16.08 -4.98
CA THR A 92 7.91 -17.49 -5.22
C THR A 92 9.18 -17.90 -4.49
N ILE A 93 10.13 -16.97 -4.35
CA ILE A 93 11.40 -17.22 -3.64
C ILE A 93 11.29 -16.63 -2.23
N LYS A 94 11.38 -17.49 -1.22
CA LYS A 94 11.30 -17.12 0.20
C LYS A 94 12.40 -17.87 0.96
N SER A 95 13.12 -17.18 1.86
CA SER A 95 14.00 -17.86 2.80
C SER A 95 13.17 -18.59 3.88
N ARG A 96 13.77 -19.58 4.53
CA ARG A 96 13.11 -20.25 5.67
C ARG A 96 12.89 -19.29 6.84
N GLU A 97 13.82 -18.38 7.04
CA GLU A 97 13.76 -17.31 8.03
C GLU A 97 12.59 -16.39 7.77
N ASP A 98 12.40 -15.93 6.52
CA ASP A 98 11.28 -15.06 6.13
C ASP A 98 9.93 -15.75 6.33
N ILE A 99 9.83 -17.03 5.97
CA ILE A 99 8.61 -17.83 6.19
C ILE A 99 8.31 -17.94 7.68
N SER A 100 9.32 -18.24 8.50
CA SER A 100 9.17 -18.36 9.94
C SER A 100 8.78 -17.04 10.59
N GLU A 101 9.45 -15.93 10.22
CA GLU A 101 9.14 -14.61 10.74
C GLU A 101 7.72 -14.18 10.33
N ALA A 102 7.35 -14.41 9.07
CA ALA A 102 6.02 -14.10 8.58
C ALA A 102 4.93 -14.90 9.32
N TYR A 103 5.16 -16.19 9.56
CA TYR A 103 4.19 -17.08 10.24
C TYR A 103 4.05 -16.78 11.73
N PHE A 104 5.17 -16.69 12.46
CA PHE A 104 5.14 -16.60 13.92
C PHE A 104 4.95 -15.18 14.47
N LYS A 105 5.51 -14.17 13.82
CA LYS A 105 5.40 -12.79 14.30
C LYS A 105 4.18 -12.03 13.80
N LEU A 106 3.55 -12.51 12.74
CA LEU A 106 2.58 -11.73 11.98
C LEU A 106 1.24 -12.45 11.79
N SER A 107 0.84 -13.31 12.74
CA SER A 107 -0.39 -14.13 12.72
C SER A 107 -1.49 -13.58 11.80
N LEU A 108 -2.00 -14.37 10.86
CA LEU A 108 -2.94 -14.12 9.76
C LEU A 108 -2.29 -13.89 8.38
N ILE A 109 -1.30 -14.72 8.05
CA ILE A 109 -0.71 -14.73 6.72
C ILE A 109 -1.15 -16.00 6.00
N HIS A 110 -1.70 -15.83 4.81
CA HIS A 110 -1.83 -16.94 3.86
C HIS A 110 -0.54 -17.02 3.05
N ILE A 111 0.18 -18.10 3.22
CA ILE A 111 1.38 -18.41 2.46
C ILE A 111 0.98 -19.33 1.31
#